data_3d53278aa62e464e4ec67904d8ea722a
#
_entry.id   3d53278aa62e464e4ec67904d8ea722a
#
_cell.length_a   1.000
_cell.length_b   1.000
_cell.length_c   1.000
_cell.angle_alpha   90.00
_cell.angle_beta   90.00
_cell.angle_gamma   90.00
#
_symmetry.space_group_name_H-M   'P 1'
#
loop_
_entity.id
_entity.type
_entity.pdbx_description
1 polymer ?
#
loop_
_entity_poly.entity_id
_entity_poly.type
_entity_poly.pdbx_seq_one_letter_code
_entity_poly.pdbx_strand_id
1 'polypeptide(L)'
;MKTNRFLSYLFISFFSISANAQSVNVGGIFPTVDLSGSLNAKLDYGLYYFAAVPLVNFEHPNFSKDANFNLFYSEQSLSYKLNSNLSFTGSYVFQRSNVLSDNYTNENRFYLQSKYKQNFKSFELSHRLRFDGRFIQDRITKSAPFTHRVRYQLGVSKPITENLYFTAYEEAFFNTYKNADVVFGENWSYAAIGKNLNENNKLEAGVLFVTWNTGPKSWFNQYYFQATWISHLAFKQNRKTK
;
A
#
# COMPACT_ATOMS: atom_id res chain seq x y z
N MET A 1 -30.88 15.46 1.90
CA MET A 1 -30.51 14.88 0.57
C MET A 1 -29.45 15.65 -0.22
N LYS A 2 -28.65 16.54 0.37
CA LYS A 2 -27.61 17.35 -0.36
C LYS A 2 -26.16 16.83 -0.17
N THR A 3 -25.92 15.90 0.75
CA THR A 3 -24.57 15.42 1.09
C THR A 3 -23.97 14.38 0.12
N ASN A 4 -24.80 13.69 -0.68
CA ASN A 4 -24.29 12.63 -1.58
C ASN A 4 -23.62 13.16 -2.86
N ARG A 5 -23.90 14.40 -3.25
CA ARG A 5 -23.31 14.96 -4.50
C ARG A 5 -21.87 15.43 -4.31
N PHE A 6 -21.50 15.89 -3.11
CA PHE A 6 -20.15 16.37 -2.84
C PHE A 6 -19.10 15.24 -2.82
N LEU A 7 -19.46 14.07 -2.25
CA LEU A 7 -18.58 12.88 -2.30
C LEU A 7 -18.39 12.36 -3.73
N SER A 8 -19.42 12.42 -4.58
CA SER A 8 -19.31 12.00 -5.98
C SER A 8 -18.37 12.89 -6.79
N TYR A 9 -18.37 14.19 -6.53
CA TYR A 9 -17.46 15.13 -7.22
C TYR A 9 -16.00 14.99 -6.72
N LEU A 10 -15.80 14.69 -5.45
CA LEU A 10 -14.46 14.44 -4.90
C LEU A 10 -13.83 13.17 -5.51
N PHE A 11 -14.63 12.12 -5.74
CA PHE A 11 -14.16 10.87 -6.37
C PHE A 11 -13.84 11.04 -7.87
N ILE A 12 -14.60 11.85 -8.59
CA ILE A 12 -14.43 12.09 -10.02
C ILE A 12 -13.21 12.96 -10.32
N SER A 13 -12.86 13.90 -9.44
CA SER A 13 -11.72 14.80 -9.65
C SER A 13 -10.34 14.12 -9.53
N PHE A 14 -10.24 12.98 -8.85
CA PHE A 14 -8.98 12.22 -8.73
C PHE A 14 -8.65 11.37 -9.96
N PHE A 15 -9.64 10.95 -10.76
CA PHE A 15 -9.43 10.14 -11.96
C PHE A 15 -9.04 10.93 -13.22
N SER A 16 -9.09 12.26 -13.19
CA SER A 16 -8.95 13.09 -14.40
C SER A 16 -7.52 13.56 -14.69
N ILE A 17 -6.51 13.22 -13.88
CA ILE A 17 -5.14 13.76 -14.04
C ILE A 17 -4.32 13.04 -15.12
N SER A 18 -4.78 11.90 -15.65
CA SER A 18 -3.97 11.01 -16.49
C SER A 18 -4.07 11.22 -18.01
N ALA A 19 -4.79 12.23 -18.50
CA ALA A 19 -5.28 12.22 -19.90
C ALA A 19 -4.29 12.65 -20.98
N ASN A 20 -3.07 13.15 -20.67
CA ASN A 20 -2.17 13.71 -21.70
C ASN A 20 -0.66 13.43 -21.49
N ALA A 21 -0.27 12.36 -20.83
CA ALA A 21 1.12 12.00 -20.65
C ALA A 21 1.48 10.74 -21.45
N GLN A 22 2.70 10.65 -21.97
CA GLN A 22 3.23 9.39 -22.47
C GLN A 22 3.22 8.40 -21.30
N SER A 23 2.39 7.37 -21.37
CA SER A 23 2.23 6.39 -20.31
C SER A 23 2.57 4.99 -20.82
N VAL A 24 3.32 4.25 -20.04
CA VAL A 24 3.48 2.80 -20.19
C VAL A 24 2.47 2.13 -19.27
N ASN A 25 1.68 1.21 -19.81
CA ASN A 25 0.60 0.56 -19.07
C ASN A 25 0.89 -0.94 -18.93
N VAL A 26 0.84 -1.45 -17.70
CA VAL A 26 1.08 -2.86 -17.39
C VAL A 26 -0.05 -3.39 -16.52
N GLY A 27 -0.53 -4.60 -16.82
CA GLY A 27 -1.51 -5.32 -16.02
C GLY A 27 -0.93 -6.55 -15.34
N GLY A 28 -1.47 -6.95 -14.18
CA GLY A 28 -0.96 -8.12 -13.48
C GLY A 28 -1.75 -8.50 -12.23
N ILE A 29 -1.13 -9.33 -11.38
CA ILE A 29 -1.68 -9.75 -10.08
C ILE A 29 -0.80 -9.23 -8.95
N PHE A 30 -1.45 -8.99 -7.79
CA PHE A 30 -0.82 -8.43 -6.59
C PHE A 30 -1.26 -9.23 -5.35
N PRO A 31 -0.74 -10.47 -5.18
CA PRO A 31 -1.03 -11.26 -4.00
C PRO A 31 -0.44 -10.60 -2.75
N THR A 32 -1.23 -10.53 -1.70
CA THR A 32 -0.90 -9.84 -0.46
C THR A 32 -1.26 -10.69 0.76
N VAL A 33 -0.41 -10.69 1.76
CA VAL A 33 -0.63 -11.31 3.07
C VAL A 33 -0.39 -10.26 4.15
N ASP A 34 -1.38 -10.03 4.99
CA ASP A 34 -1.33 -9.12 6.14
C ASP A 34 -1.59 -9.90 7.42
N LEU A 35 -0.54 -10.16 8.18
CA LEU A 35 -0.60 -10.86 9.46
C LEU A 35 -0.36 -9.86 10.58
N SER A 36 -1.18 -9.92 11.60
CA SER A 36 -1.02 -9.09 12.79
C SER A 36 -1.28 -9.90 14.06
N GLY A 37 -0.89 -9.37 15.19
CA GLY A 37 -1.23 -9.95 16.47
C GLY A 37 -0.92 -9.02 17.62
N SER A 38 -1.60 -9.20 18.75
CA SER A 38 -1.45 -8.35 19.92
C SER A 38 -0.42 -8.95 20.87
N LEU A 39 0.65 -8.19 21.18
CA LEU A 39 1.60 -8.52 22.22
C LEU A 39 1.04 -8.18 23.62
N ASN A 40 0.27 -7.10 23.70
CA ASN A 40 -0.48 -6.70 24.89
C ASN A 40 -1.64 -5.76 24.48
N ALA A 41 -2.35 -5.16 25.45
CA ALA A 41 -3.49 -4.31 25.19
C ALA A 41 -3.17 -3.08 24.31
N LYS A 42 -1.92 -2.60 24.30
CA LYS A 42 -1.48 -1.40 23.58
C LYS A 42 -0.50 -1.64 22.45
N LEU A 43 0.09 -2.82 22.36
CA LEU A 43 1.17 -3.10 21.42
C LEU A 43 0.80 -4.28 20.52
N ASP A 44 0.77 -4.03 19.22
CA ASP A 44 0.60 -5.03 18.18
C ASP A 44 1.87 -5.17 17.35
N TYR A 45 2.15 -6.38 16.87
CA TYR A 45 3.11 -6.63 15.79
C TYR A 45 2.36 -6.83 14.48
N GLY A 46 3.03 -6.57 13.37
CA GLY A 46 2.53 -6.82 12.03
C GLY A 46 3.61 -7.39 11.11
N LEU A 47 3.18 -8.27 10.22
CA LEU A 47 3.98 -8.82 9.12
C LEU A 47 3.16 -8.63 7.84
N TYR A 48 3.70 -7.88 6.88
CA TYR A 48 3.00 -7.59 5.64
C TYR A 48 3.88 -7.96 4.44
N TYR A 49 3.33 -8.79 3.56
CA TYR A 49 4.04 -9.29 2.39
C TYR A 49 3.19 -9.06 1.16
N PHE A 50 3.82 -8.67 0.07
CA PHE A 50 3.18 -8.72 -1.24
C PHE A 50 4.19 -8.99 -2.36
N ALA A 51 3.64 -9.37 -3.50
CA ALA A 51 4.35 -9.50 -4.74
C ALA A 51 3.63 -8.73 -5.85
N ALA A 52 4.37 -8.14 -6.77
CA ALA A 52 3.82 -7.61 -8.01
C ALA A 52 4.28 -8.49 -9.17
N VAL A 53 3.32 -9.11 -9.85
CA VAL A 53 3.56 -10.02 -10.98
C VAL A 53 2.86 -9.46 -12.21
N PRO A 54 3.54 -8.66 -13.05
CA PRO A 54 3.02 -8.22 -14.34
C PRO A 54 2.75 -9.43 -15.24
N LEU A 55 1.60 -9.46 -15.89
CA LEU A 55 1.17 -10.52 -16.81
C LEU A 55 1.00 -10.02 -18.24
N VAL A 56 0.63 -8.74 -18.40
CA VAL A 56 0.30 -8.14 -19.69
C VAL A 56 0.97 -6.77 -19.79
N ASN A 57 1.56 -6.48 -20.94
CA ASN A 57 2.02 -5.15 -21.30
C ASN A 57 1.05 -4.56 -22.31
N PHE A 58 0.44 -3.42 -21.98
CA PHE A 58 -0.45 -2.68 -22.86
C PHE A 58 0.36 -1.66 -23.65
N GLU A 59 1.10 -2.12 -24.62
CA GLU A 59 1.83 -1.41 -25.67
C GLU A 59 2.52 -0.06 -25.33
N HIS A 60 3.82 -0.14 -25.20
CA HIS A 60 4.71 0.87 -25.78
C HIS A 60 5.66 0.13 -26.72
N PRO A 61 5.84 0.53 -28.01
CA PRO A 61 6.62 -0.23 -28.98
C PRO A 61 8.09 -0.44 -28.59
N ASN A 62 8.59 0.32 -27.60
CA ASN A 62 9.97 0.23 -27.09
C ASN A 62 10.07 -0.38 -25.69
N PHE A 63 8.98 -0.91 -25.12
CA PHE A 63 8.97 -1.47 -23.79
C PHE A 63 8.46 -2.91 -23.83
N SER A 64 9.40 -3.85 -23.89
CA SER A 64 9.14 -5.28 -23.69
C SER A 64 9.32 -5.59 -22.21
N LYS A 65 8.26 -5.98 -21.55
CA LYS A 65 8.32 -6.54 -20.20
C LYS A 65 7.63 -7.89 -20.21
N ASP A 66 8.43 -8.94 -20.15
CA ASP A 66 7.92 -10.30 -20.02
C ASP A 66 7.20 -10.45 -18.68
N ALA A 67 6.19 -11.32 -18.64
CA ALA A 67 5.54 -11.71 -17.40
C ALA A 67 6.61 -12.27 -16.45
N ASN A 68 6.94 -11.55 -15.40
CA ASN A 68 7.93 -11.98 -14.43
C ASN A 68 7.57 -11.51 -13.01
N PHE A 69 8.19 -12.12 -12.03
CA PHE A 69 8.11 -11.70 -10.64
C PHE A 69 8.89 -10.40 -10.44
N ASN A 70 8.19 -9.26 -10.60
CA ASN A 70 8.82 -7.96 -10.67
C ASN A 70 9.18 -7.36 -9.32
N LEU A 71 8.39 -7.63 -8.29
CA LEU A 71 8.57 -7.04 -6.97
C LEU A 71 8.21 -8.03 -5.87
N PHE A 72 9.07 -8.13 -4.88
CA PHE A 72 8.82 -8.74 -3.59
C PHE A 72 8.96 -7.70 -2.49
N TYR A 73 8.02 -7.67 -1.56
CA TYR A 73 7.97 -6.76 -0.44
C TYR A 73 7.71 -7.53 0.86
N SER A 74 8.50 -7.22 1.88
CA SER A 74 8.38 -7.77 3.23
C SER A 74 8.50 -6.64 4.25
N GLU A 75 7.53 -6.54 5.14
CA GLU A 75 7.47 -5.53 6.19
C GLU A 75 7.25 -6.18 7.55
N GLN A 76 8.01 -5.74 8.55
CA GLN A 76 7.86 -6.08 9.95
C GLN A 76 7.59 -4.81 10.74
N SER A 77 6.55 -4.79 11.54
CA SER A 77 6.10 -3.60 12.24
C SER A 77 5.73 -3.83 13.71
N LEU A 78 5.88 -2.76 14.49
CA LEU A 78 5.35 -2.65 15.84
C LEU A 78 4.45 -1.41 15.91
N SER A 79 3.23 -1.60 16.38
CA SER A 79 2.21 -0.56 16.46
C SER A 79 1.78 -0.33 17.91
N TYR A 80 1.91 0.90 18.38
CA TYR A 80 1.43 1.34 19.68
C TYR A 80 0.07 2.02 19.55
N LYS A 81 -0.95 1.49 20.23
CA LYS A 81 -2.30 2.07 20.30
C LYS A 81 -2.32 3.13 21.39
N LEU A 82 -2.40 4.40 21.03
CA LEU A 82 -2.60 5.48 21.99
C LEU A 82 -4.03 5.41 22.58
N ASN A 83 -5.01 5.19 21.70
CA ASN A 83 -6.41 4.94 22.02
C ASN A 83 -7.08 4.11 20.91
N SER A 84 -8.41 3.95 20.92
CA SER A 84 -9.16 3.20 19.90
C SER A 84 -9.03 3.75 18.48
N ASN A 85 -8.69 5.03 18.35
CA ASN A 85 -8.72 5.74 17.08
C ASN A 85 -7.33 6.10 16.55
N LEU A 86 -6.32 6.22 17.43
CA LEU A 86 -4.99 6.69 17.06
C LEU A 86 -3.93 5.68 17.44
N SER A 87 -3.10 5.32 16.46
CA SER A 87 -1.93 4.46 16.65
C SER A 87 -0.70 5.03 15.97
N PHE A 88 0.47 4.66 16.50
CA PHE A 88 1.79 4.95 15.94
C PHE A 88 2.50 3.65 15.61
N THR A 89 3.18 3.59 14.48
CA THR A 89 3.86 2.38 14.01
C THR A 89 5.29 2.71 13.62
N GLY A 90 6.23 1.89 14.10
CA GLY A 90 7.59 1.80 13.57
C GLY A 90 7.75 0.51 12.79
N SER A 91 8.47 0.55 11.67
CA SER A 91 8.62 -0.62 10.81
C SER A 91 9.96 -0.66 10.10
N TYR A 92 10.40 -1.88 9.79
CA TYR A 92 11.43 -2.20 8.82
C TYR A 92 10.81 -2.85 7.61
N VAL A 93 11.32 -2.50 6.42
CA VAL A 93 10.89 -3.05 5.13
C VAL A 93 12.11 -3.51 4.34
N PHE A 94 12.02 -4.70 3.79
CA PHE A 94 12.87 -5.17 2.71
C PHE A 94 12.04 -5.29 1.43
N GLN A 95 12.55 -4.69 0.35
CA GLN A 95 11.95 -4.79 -0.98
C GLN A 95 13.01 -5.22 -2.00
N ARG A 96 12.66 -6.13 -2.89
CA ARG A 96 13.47 -6.49 -4.06
C ARG A 96 12.67 -6.29 -5.33
N SER A 97 13.25 -5.54 -6.27
CA SER A 97 12.70 -5.37 -7.61
C SER A 97 13.47 -6.25 -8.61
N ASN A 98 12.79 -6.72 -9.66
CA ASN A 98 13.29 -7.67 -10.65
C ASN A 98 13.81 -8.97 -9.97
N VAL A 99 12.95 -9.60 -9.19
CA VAL A 99 13.29 -10.62 -8.18
C VAL A 99 14.11 -11.78 -8.73
N LEU A 100 13.80 -12.25 -9.94
CA LEU A 100 14.45 -13.39 -10.60
C LEU A 100 15.51 -13.00 -11.63
N SER A 101 15.87 -11.72 -11.74
CA SER A 101 16.85 -11.20 -12.68
C SER A 101 18.19 -10.93 -12.01
N ASP A 102 19.30 -11.10 -12.73
CA ASP A 102 20.62 -10.68 -12.28
C ASP A 102 20.71 -9.15 -12.07
N ASN A 103 19.80 -8.40 -12.73
CA ASN A 103 19.65 -6.96 -12.58
C ASN A 103 18.65 -6.54 -11.48
N TYR A 104 18.58 -7.29 -10.39
CA TYR A 104 17.74 -6.93 -9.25
C TYR A 104 18.23 -5.67 -8.53
N THR A 105 17.33 -5.01 -7.83
CA THR A 105 17.62 -3.91 -6.89
C THR A 105 16.99 -4.23 -5.54
N ASN A 106 17.77 -4.05 -4.47
CA ASN A 106 17.27 -4.14 -3.12
C ASN A 106 16.98 -2.75 -2.56
N GLU A 107 15.97 -2.66 -1.73
CA GLU A 107 15.68 -1.48 -0.93
C GLU A 107 15.49 -1.92 0.52
N ASN A 108 16.21 -1.27 1.43
CA ASN A 108 15.96 -1.33 2.87
C ASN A 108 15.30 -0.02 3.28
N ARG A 109 14.23 -0.10 4.05
CA ARG A 109 13.43 1.05 4.46
C ARG A 109 13.06 0.94 5.93
N PHE A 110 13.13 2.07 6.61
CA PHE A 110 12.52 2.25 7.92
C PHE A 110 11.44 3.32 7.80
N TYR A 111 10.33 3.16 8.51
CA TYR A 111 9.34 4.20 8.54
C TYR A 111 8.74 4.42 9.94
N LEU A 112 8.26 5.64 10.13
CA LEU A 112 7.36 6.00 11.21
C LEU A 112 6.00 6.38 10.61
N GLN A 113 4.93 5.95 11.26
CA GLN A 113 3.57 6.14 10.78
C GLN A 113 2.66 6.53 11.92
N SER A 114 1.72 7.43 11.64
CA SER A 114 0.51 7.63 12.44
C SER A 114 -0.71 7.19 11.65
N LYS A 115 -1.66 6.51 12.29
CA LYS A 115 -2.95 6.15 11.72
C LYS A 115 -4.06 6.63 12.63
N TYR A 116 -4.98 7.41 12.07
CA TYR A 116 -6.17 7.91 12.75
C TYR A 116 -7.43 7.40 12.06
N LYS A 117 -8.38 6.90 12.86
CA LYS A 117 -9.65 6.36 12.39
C LYS A 117 -10.80 7.21 12.91
N GLN A 118 -11.77 7.44 12.04
CA GLN A 118 -13.03 8.11 12.35
C GLN A 118 -14.17 7.15 12.07
N ASN A 119 -14.90 6.76 13.13
CA ASN A 119 -16.03 5.85 13.00
C ASN A 119 -17.32 6.67 12.83
N PHE A 120 -17.95 6.51 11.69
CA PHE A 120 -19.28 7.03 11.40
C PHE A 120 -20.32 5.91 11.52
N LYS A 121 -21.59 6.27 11.58
CA LYS A 121 -22.68 5.29 11.73
C LYS A 121 -22.69 4.19 10.66
N SER A 122 -22.26 4.49 9.43
CA SER A 122 -22.36 3.59 8.27
C SER A 122 -21.02 3.27 7.61
N PHE A 123 -19.90 3.87 8.03
CA PHE A 123 -18.58 3.64 7.47
C PHE A 123 -17.48 4.08 8.44
N GLU A 124 -16.26 3.57 8.24
CA GLU A 124 -15.02 4.04 8.88
C GLU A 124 -14.23 4.86 7.85
N LEU A 125 -13.70 6.00 8.24
CA LEU A 125 -12.70 6.78 7.51
C LEU A 125 -11.35 6.62 8.22
N SER A 126 -10.28 6.40 7.46
CA SER A 126 -8.93 6.28 8.01
C SER A 126 -7.97 7.24 7.33
N HIS A 127 -7.12 7.86 8.13
CA HIS A 127 -6.02 8.69 7.70
C HIS A 127 -4.71 8.04 8.12
N ARG A 128 -3.74 7.96 7.21
CA ARG A 128 -2.41 7.45 7.50
C ARG A 128 -1.37 8.41 6.97
N LEU A 129 -0.54 8.91 7.87
CA LEU A 129 0.63 9.70 7.52
C LEU A 129 1.87 8.85 7.82
N ARG A 130 2.77 8.72 6.83
CA ARG A 130 3.98 7.91 6.93
C ARG A 130 5.19 8.71 6.46
N PHE A 131 6.28 8.58 7.19
CA PHE A 131 7.60 9.08 6.81
C PHE A 131 8.53 7.90 6.60
N ASP A 132 9.02 7.73 5.37
CA ASP A 132 9.94 6.66 4.96
C ASP A 132 11.37 7.20 4.88
N GLY A 133 12.33 6.54 5.55
CA GLY A 133 13.76 6.64 5.28
C GLY A 133 14.20 5.41 4.47
N ARG A 134 14.83 5.62 3.32
CA ARG A 134 15.02 4.59 2.28
C ARG A 134 16.48 4.50 1.86
N PHE A 135 16.99 3.28 1.75
CA PHE A 135 18.29 2.94 1.17
C PHE A 135 18.03 2.09 -0.07
N ILE A 136 18.03 2.73 -1.24
CA ILE A 136 17.73 2.09 -2.52
C ILE A 136 19.05 1.79 -3.20
N GLN A 137 19.32 0.50 -3.46
CA GLN A 137 20.55 0.07 -4.12
C GLN A 137 20.54 0.52 -5.58
N ASP A 138 21.55 1.26 -5.98
CA ASP A 138 21.85 1.55 -7.38
C ASP A 138 22.29 0.28 -8.11
N ARG A 139 21.82 0.08 -9.33
CA ARG A 139 22.10 -1.14 -10.11
C ARG A 139 23.56 -1.26 -10.53
N ILE A 140 24.19 -0.14 -10.85
CA ILE A 140 25.56 -0.09 -11.43
C ILE A 140 26.58 0.00 -10.31
N THR A 141 26.47 1.03 -9.49
CA THR A 141 27.45 1.33 -8.44
C THR A 141 27.31 0.45 -7.20
N LYS A 142 26.15 -0.24 -7.05
CA LYS A 142 25.74 -0.99 -5.86
C LYS A 142 25.69 -0.16 -4.58
N SER A 143 25.89 1.15 -4.66
CA SER A 143 25.69 2.07 -3.53
C SER A 143 24.21 2.16 -3.18
N ALA A 144 23.91 2.50 -1.93
CA ALA A 144 22.54 2.65 -1.45
C ALA A 144 22.38 4.00 -0.73
N PRO A 145 22.30 5.11 -1.45
CA PRO A 145 22.20 6.43 -0.87
C PRO A 145 20.89 6.57 -0.06
N PHE A 146 20.96 7.32 1.03
CA PHE A 146 19.79 7.61 1.83
C PHE A 146 18.89 8.61 1.13
N THR A 147 17.62 8.24 0.99
CA THR A 147 16.54 9.10 0.50
C THR A 147 15.35 9.04 1.46
N HIS A 148 14.45 9.99 1.37
CA HIS A 148 13.26 9.99 2.21
C HIS A 148 12.04 10.51 1.48
N ARG A 149 10.85 10.09 1.93
CA ARG A 149 9.57 10.53 1.39
C ARG A 149 8.49 10.58 2.46
N VAL A 150 7.50 11.39 2.21
CA VAL A 150 6.26 11.45 2.99
C VAL A 150 5.15 10.78 2.18
N ARG A 151 4.28 10.05 2.87
CA ARG A 151 3.10 9.40 2.26
C ARG A 151 1.87 9.78 3.06
N TYR A 152 0.79 10.08 2.35
CA TYR A 152 -0.51 10.28 2.95
C TYR A 152 -1.53 9.38 2.29
N GLN A 153 -2.30 8.64 3.11
CA GLN A 153 -3.37 7.78 2.64
C GLN A 153 -4.69 8.20 3.30
N LEU A 154 -5.72 8.29 2.49
CA LEU A 154 -7.10 8.40 2.90
C LEU A 154 -7.82 7.11 2.52
N GLY A 155 -8.41 6.43 3.49
CA GLY A 155 -9.12 5.17 3.28
C GLY A 155 -10.54 5.22 3.82
N VAL A 156 -11.42 4.45 3.21
CA VAL A 156 -12.80 4.24 3.63
C VAL A 156 -13.10 2.74 3.70
N SER A 157 -13.82 2.33 4.73
CA SER A 157 -14.36 0.97 4.83
C SER A 157 -15.84 1.03 5.23
N LYS A 158 -16.67 0.25 4.54
CA LYS A 158 -18.12 0.25 4.74
C LYS A 158 -18.65 -1.18 4.77
N PRO A 159 -19.33 -1.62 5.85
CA PRO A 159 -20.06 -2.87 5.86
C PRO A 159 -21.16 -2.87 4.77
N ILE A 160 -21.29 -3.97 4.04
CA ILE A 160 -22.36 -4.22 3.06
C ILE A 160 -23.37 -5.18 3.67
N THR A 161 -22.87 -6.26 4.28
CA THR A 161 -23.63 -7.24 5.06
C THR A 161 -22.86 -7.56 6.34
N GLU A 162 -23.32 -8.51 7.15
CA GLU A 162 -22.62 -8.97 8.36
C GLU A 162 -21.21 -9.49 8.05
N ASN A 163 -21.02 -10.13 6.89
CA ASN A 163 -19.75 -10.76 6.51
C ASN A 163 -19.06 -10.11 5.32
N LEU A 164 -19.70 -9.16 4.62
CA LEU A 164 -19.13 -8.48 3.47
C LEU A 164 -18.94 -7.00 3.75
N TYR A 165 -17.83 -6.44 3.27
CA TYR A 165 -17.55 -5.02 3.33
C TYR A 165 -16.88 -4.53 2.05
N PHE A 166 -17.06 -3.26 1.76
CA PHE A 166 -16.31 -2.52 0.75
C PHE A 166 -15.16 -1.78 1.43
N THR A 167 -14.00 -1.76 0.80
CA THR A 167 -12.86 -0.93 1.21
C THR A 167 -12.25 -0.23 0.00
N ALA A 168 -11.81 1.00 0.20
CA ALA A 168 -11.05 1.73 -0.80
C ALA A 168 -10.06 2.68 -0.13
N TYR A 169 -8.95 2.98 -0.80
CA TYR A 169 -8.04 4.03 -0.38
C TYR A 169 -7.37 4.71 -1.57
N GLU A 170 -6.93 5.92 -1.29
CA GLU A 170 -6.02 6.71 -2.13
C GLU A 170 -4.78 7.05 -1.33
N GLU A 171 -3.59 6.79 -1.87
CA GLU A 171 -2.32 7.08 -1.22
C GLU A 171 -1.37 7.85 -2.14
N ALA A 172 -0.97 9.03 -1.71
CA ALA A 172 -0.03 9.90 -2.40
C ALA A 172 1.37 9.83 -1.75
N PHE A 173 2.40 9.85 -2.60
CA PHE A 173 3.80 9.72 -2.20
C PHE A 173 4.59 10.95 -2.64
N PHE A 174 5.24 11.61 -1.71
CA PHE A 174 6.00 12.83 -1.94
C PHE A 174 7.48 12.61 -1.58
N ASN A 175 8.36 12.69 -2.57
CA ASN A 175 9.81 12.68 -2.36
C ASN A 175 10.22 14.02 -1.74
N THR A 176 10.92 13.96 -0.61
CA THR A 176 11.24 15.15 0.20
C THR A 176 12.73 15.38 0.38
N TYR A 177 13.59 14.52 -0.20
CA TYR A 177 15.03 14.69 -0.16
C TYR A 177 15.51 15.78 -1.14
N LYS A 178 16.64 16.40 -0.80
CA LYS A 178 17.27 17.44 -1.63
C LYS A 178 17.62 16.86 -3.02
N ASN A 179 17.34 17.61 -4.08
CA ASN A 179 17.55 17.20 -5.48
C ASN A 179 16.66 16.03 -5.93
N ALA A 180 15.46 15.87 -5.36
CA ALA A 180 14.46 14.97 -5.94
C ALA A 180 13.99 15.56 -7.28
N ASP A 181 14.21 14.85 -8.38
CA ASP A 181 13.77 15.27 -9.73
C ASP A 181 12.25 15.39 -9.82
N VAL A 182 11.55 14.60 -9.03
CA VAL A 182 10.09 14.53 -8.98
C VAL A 182 9.62 14.56 -7.54
N VAL A 183 8.90 15.61 -7.15
CA VAL A 183 8.32 15.75 -5.81
C VAL A 183 7.13 14.80 -5.63
N PHE A 184 6.11 14.86 -6.50
CA PHE A 184 5.01 13.90 -6.49
C PHE A 184 5.43 12.66 -7.29
N GLY A 185 5.90 11.63 -6.57
CA GLY A 185 6.57 10.50 -7.18
C GLY A 185 5.66 9.34 -7.52
N GLU A 186 4.59 9.12 -6.74
CA GLU A 186 3.80 7.88 -6.86
C GLU A 186 2.40 8.09 -6.29
N ASN A 187 1.42 7.38 -6.84
CA ASN A 187 0.06 7.34 -6.35
C ASN A 187 -0.52 5.93 -6.42
N TRP A 188 -1.22 5.52 -5.35
CA TRP A 188 -1.90 4.21 -5.27
C TRP A 188 -3.38 4.40 -5.00
N SER A 189 -4.22 3.90 -5.90
CA SER A 189 -5.67 3.88 -5.76
C SER A 189 -6.13 2.43 -5.65
N TYR A 190 -6.83 2.07 -4.59
CA TYR A 190 -7.29 0.71 -4.32
C TYR A 190 -8.79 0.69 -4.04
N ALA A 191 -9.47 -0.33 -4.55
CA ALA A 191 -10.85 -0.63 -4.20
C ALA A 191 -11.09 -2.14 -4.20
N ALA A 192 -11.77 -2.66 -3.16
CA ALA A 192 -12.01 -4.08 -3.01
C ALA A 192 -13.33 -4.39 -2.29
N ILE A 193 -13.78 -5.62 -2.50
CA ILE A 193 -14.76 -6.28 -1.64
C ILE A 193 -14.01 -7.24 -0.72
N GLY A 194 -14.27 -7.12 0.56
CA GLY A 194 -13.75 -8.00 1.60
C GLY A 194 -14.82 -8.89 2.18
N LYS A 195 -14.42 -10.11 2.56
CA LYS A 195 -15.26 -11.10 3.26
C LYS A 195 -14.61 -11.49 4.57
N ASN A 196 -15.33 -11.32 5.69
CA ASN A 196 -14.96 -11.88 6.98
C ASN A 196 -15.21 -13.40 6.94
N LEU A 197 -14.16 -14.21 7.02
CA LEU A 197 -14.26 -15.67 7.06
C LEU A 197 -14.59 -16.16 8.48
N ASN A 198 -13.98 -15.51 9.46
CA ASN A 198 -14.22 -15.66 10.90
C ASN A 198 -13.70 -14.40 11.63
N GLU A 199 -13.69 -14.41 12.96
CA GLU A 199 -13.24 -13.27 13.79
C GLU A 199 -11.80 -12.83 13.50
N ASN A 200 -10.95 -13.75 13.07
CA ASN A 200 -9.52 -13.51 12.90
C ASN A 200 -9.08 -13.46 11.43
N ASN A 201 -9.89 -13.91 10.48
CA ASN A 201 -9.47 -14.07 9.09
C ASN A 201 -10.44 -13.37 8.14
N LYS A 202 -9.85 -12.64 7.18
CA LYS A 202 -10.57 -11.95 6.12
C LYS A 202 -9.87 -12.18 4.78
N LEU A 203 -10.64 -12.16 3.72
CA LEU A 203 -10.14 -12.11 2.34
C LEU A 203 -10.65 -10.86 1.66
N GLU A 204 -9.80 -10.17 0.95
CA GLU A 204 -10.16 -9.05 0.05
C GLU A 204 -9.79 -9.41 -1.37
N ALA A 205 -10.65 -9.03 -2.31
CA ALA A 205 -10.39 -9.11 -3.75
C ALA A 205 -10.79 -7.79 -4.40
N GLY A 206 -9.88 -7.20 -5.17
CA GLY A 206 -10.09 -5.88 -5.72
C GLY A 206 -9.10 -5.50 -6.79
N VAL A 207 -9.08 -4.21 -7.09
CA VAL A 207 -8.19 -3.61 -8.07
C VAL A 207 -7.27 -2.60 -7.39
N LEU A 208 -6.00 -2.65 -7.75
CA LEU A 208 -4.99 -1.69 -7.36
C LEU A 208 -4.45 -1.01 -8.62
N PHE A 209 -4.57 0.30 -8.66
CA PHE A 209 -3.96 1.14 -9.68
C PHE A 209 -2.78 1.89 -9.07
N VAL A 210 -1.61 1.73 -9.67
CA VAL A 210 -0.36 2.38 -9.25
C VAL A 210 0.14 3.25 -10.39
N THR A 211 0.41 4.51 -10.10
CA THR A 211 0.98 5.46 -11.04
C THR A 211 2.31 5.96 -10.52
N TRP A 212 3.36 5.83 -11.31
CA TRP A 212 4.68 6.38 -11.01
C TRP A 212 5.00 7.53 -11.94
N ASN A 213 5.42 8.64 -11.38
CA ASN A 213 5.98 9.74 -12.13
C ASN A 213 7.45 9.42 -12.46
N THR A 214 7.76 9.22 -13.73
CA THR A 214 9.10 8.88 -14.22
C THR A 214 9.84 10.09 -14.79
N GLY A 215 9.24 11.27 -14.74
CA GLY A 215 9.81 12.54 -15.21
C GLY A 215 8.76 13.51 -15.75
N PRO A 216 9.16 14.67 -16.24
CA PRO A 216 8.24 15.67 -16.78
C PRO A 216 7.33 15.06 -17.87
N LYS A 217 6.03 15.00 -17.62
CA LYS A 217 5.00 14.46 -18.53
C LYS A 217 5.17 12.97 -18.86
N SER A 218 5.84 12.18 -18.02
CA SER A 218 6.03 10.75 -18.21
C SER A 218 5.52 9.97 -17.00
N TRP A 219 4.64 9.01 -17.23
CA TRP A 219 4.00 8.21 -16.20
C TRP A 219 4.08 6.73 -16.56
N PHE A 220 4.30 5.90 -15.54
CA PHE A 220 4.23 4.45 -15.62
C PHE A 220 3.02 3.98 -14.81
N ASN A 221 2.03 3.40 -15.48
CA ASN A 221 0.78 2.96 -14.88
C ASN A 221 0.76 1.45 -14.75
N GLN A 222 0.33 0.97 -13.61
CA GLN A 222 0.20 -0.46 -13.32
C GLN A 222 -1.20 -0.75 -12.80
N TYR A 223 -1.83 -1.75 -13.38
CA TYR A 223 -3.19 -2.20 -13.04
C TYR A 223 -3.09 -3.62 -12.50
N TYR A 224 -3.40 -3.81 -11.23
CA TYR A 224 -3.32 -5.11 -10.61
C TYR A 224 -4.68 -5.59 -10.12
N PHE A 225 -4.96 -6.87 -10.35
CA PHE A 225 -5.93 -7.58 -9.53
C PHE A 225 -5.24 -7.94 -8.22
N GLN A 226 -5.70 -7.37 -7.12
CA GLN A 226 -5.15 -7.62 -5.79
C GLN A 226 -6.03 -8.60 -5.02
N ALA A 227 -5.41 -9.66 -4.49
CA ALA A 227 -6.00 -10.56 -3.53
C ALA A 227 -5.23 -10.47 -2.22
N THR A 228 -5.91 -10.18 -1.12
CA THR A 228 -5.29 -9.99 0.20
C THR A 228 -5.88 -10.97 1.21
N TRP A 229 -5.02 -11.77 1.83
CA TRP A 229 -5.37 -12.50 3.04
C TRP A 229 -4.95 -11.71 4.27
N ILE A 230 -5.90 -11.39 5.13
CA ILE A 230 -5.71 -10.66 6.39
C ILE A 230 -5.97 -11.64 7.53
N SER A 231 -5.00 -11.79 8.44
CA SER A 231 -5.15 -12.66 9.59
C SER A 231 -4.65 -11.99 10.87
N HIS A 232 -5.45 -12.06 11.93
CA HIS A 232 -5.07 -11.64 13.26
C HIS A 232 -4.71 -12.87 14.11
N LEU A 233 -3.43 -13.02 14.41
CA LEU A 233 -2.90 -14.15 15.15
C LEU A 233 -3.11 -13.91 16.66
N ALA A 234 -4.06 -14.64 17.26
CA ALA A 234 -4.28 -14.60 18.69
C ALA A 234 -3.30 -15.55 19.40
N PHE A 235 -2.29 -15.00 20.08
CA PHE A 235 -1.51 -15.83 21.01
C PHE A 235 -2.32 -16.05 22.27
N LYS A 236 -2.63 -17.31 22.59
CA LYS A 236 -3.16 -17.67 23.91
C LYS A 236 -2.09 -17.35 24.93
N GLN A 237 -2.25 -16.24 25.64
CA GLN A 237 -1.51 -16.05 26.88
C GLN A 237 -1.95 -17.18 27.82
N ASN A 238 -1.09 -18.17 28.06
CA ASN A 238 -1.26 -19.09 29.17
C ASN A 238 -1.18 -18.25 30.45
N ARG A 239 -2.33 -17.78 30.95
CA ARG A 239 -2.45 -17.29 32.31
C ARG A 239 -2.14 -18.49 33.19
N LYS A 240 -0.90 -18.63 33.64
CA LYS A 240 -0.61 -19.40 34.84
C LYS A 240 -1.34 -18.68 35.97
N THR A 241 -2.51 -19.17 36.33
CA THR A 241 -3.14 -18.89 37.64
C THR A 241 -2.16 -19.32 38.69
N LYS A 242 -1.55 -18.35 39.38
CA LYS A 242 -0.92 -18.56 40.68
C LYS A 242 -1.97 -18.56 41.77
#